data_45e289b05ad0b42d7d11403ad7afe6c7
#
_entry.id   45e289b05ad0b42d7d11403ad7afe6c7
#
_cell.length_a   1.000
_cell.length_b   1.000
_cell.length_c   1.000
_cell.angle_alpha   90.00
_cell.angle_beta   90.00
_cell.angle_gamma   90.00
#
_symmetry.space_group_name_H-M   'P 1'
#
loop_
_entity.id
_entity.type
_entity.pdbx_description
1 polymer ?
#
loop_
_entity_poly.entity_id
_entity_poly.type
_entity_poly.pdbx_seq_one_letter_code
_entity_poly.pdbx_strand_id
1 'polypeptide(L)'
;MQKQDRPVAFFDSGLGGISVLRETVRLLPQENYLYYGDSLHAPYGVKSEAQIQALSLAAAEHLVSTGAKAIVVACNTATSAAIGLLRQVYPDIPVIGTEPALKPAVEKYPGGRILVMATPMTIRQEKFQALKAQYDDQAEIIGLACGGLMEFVERGELRGEALDAYLFDKLGPYLKVPVDAIVLGCTHYPFLTGAIRRIVGRGPEILDGSHGVAMQLGRRLAAAGMLRTQGGAGTVEFRNSLDEPEILALSRALLQYRED
;
A
#
# COMPACT_ATOMS: atom_id res chain seq x y z
N MET A 1 -15.76 -1.40 -25.79
CA MET A 1 -15.74 -0.70 -24.48
C MET A 1 -14.90 0.56 -24.64
N GLN A 2 -15.40 1.72 -24.26
CA GLN A 2 -14.64 2.98 -24.32
C GLN A 2 -13.44 2.90 -23.36
N LYS A 3 -12.33 3.64 -23.66
CA LYS A 3 -11.14 3.63 -22.79
C LYS A 3 -11.47 3.99 -21.33
N GLN A 4 -12.42 4.89 -21.12
CA GLN A 4 -12.85 5.34 -19.80
C GLN A 4 -13.56 4.25 -18.98
N ASP A 5 -14.25 3.30 -19.62
CA ASP A 5 -14.98 2.22 -18.95
C ASP A 5 -14.11 1.03 -18.56
N ARG A 6 -12.87 0.97 -19.07
CA ARG A 6 -11.91 -0.08 -18.72
C ARG A 6 -11.51 0.03 -17.26
N PRO A 7 -11.21 -1.08 -16.57
CA PRO A 7 -10.86 -1.03 -15.17
C PRO A 7 -9.48 -0.40 -14.91
N VAL A 8 -9.34 0.23 -13.76
CA VAL A 8 -8.05 0.49 -13.14
C VAL A 8 -7.65 -0.77 -12.39
N ALA A 9 -6.50 -1.34 -12.73
CA ALA A 9 -6.00 -2.53 -12.07
C ALA A 9 -5.11 -2.18 -10.87
N PHE A 10 -5.35 -2.84 -9.75
CA PHE A 10 -4.52 -2.79 -8.55
C PHE A 10 -3.77 -4.10 -8.42
N PHE A 11 -2.48 -4.02 -8.18
CA PHE A 11 -1.60 -5.16 -7.94
C PHE A 11 -0.92 -5.04 -6.57
N ASP A 12 -1.00 -6.08 -5.78
CA ASP A 12 -0.28 -6.23 -4.52
C ASP A 12 0.27 -7.67 -4.37
N SER A 13 1.26 -7.87 -3.52
CA SER A 13 1.81 -9.18 -3.19
C SER A 13 0.86 -10.07 -2.39
N GLY A 14 -0.26 -9.53 -1.91
CA GLY A 14 -1.27 -10.22 -1.11
C GLY A 14 -2.54 -9.39 -1.00
N LEU A 15 -3.02 -9.17 0.24
CA LEU A 15 -4.27 -8.44 0.52
C LEU A 15 -4.07 -6.98 0.94
N GLY A 16 -2.83 -6.58 1.25
CA GLY A 16 -2.54 -5.27 1.82
C GLY A 16 -2.96 -4.10 0.95
N GLY A 17 -2.76 -4.20 -0.37
CA GLY A 17 -3.12 -3.16 -1.34
C GLY A 17 -4.61 -2.81 -1.39
N ILE A 18 -5.48 -3.60 -0.74
CA ILE A 18 -6.90 -3.28 -0.58
C ILE A 18 -7.07 -2.00 0.26
N SER A 19 -6.13 -1.66 1.14
CA SER A 19 -6.12 -0.38 1.86
C SER A 19 -6.04 0.81 0.90
N VAL A 20 -5.17 0.71 -0.11
CA VAL A 20 -5.03 1.73 -1.16
C VAL A 20 -6.26 1.75 -2.07
N LEU A 21 -6.77 0.57 -2.45
CA LEU A 21 -8.00 0.46 -3.25
C LEU A 21 -9.19 1.09 -2.52
N ARG A 22 -9.35 0.83 -1.22
CA ARG A 22 -10.45 1.38 -0.39
C ARG A 22 -10.48 2.91 -0.43
N GLU A 23 -9.32 3.55 -0.24
CA GLU A 23 -9.21 5.01 -0.32
C GLU A 23 -9.47 5.51 -1.74
N THR A 24 -9.01 4.76 -2.75
CA THR A 24 -9.23 5.12 -4.15
C THR A 24 -10.70 5.03 -4.55
N VAL A 25 -11.41 3.98 -4.15
CA VAL A 25 -12.87 3.85 -4.36
C VAL A 25 -13.63 5.01 -3.73
N ARG A 26 -13.20 5.46 -2.53
CA ARG A 26 -13.81 6.61 -1.85
C ARG A 26 -13.63 7.91 -2.62
N LEU A 27 -12.46 8.13 -3.23
CA LEU A 27 -12.12 9.38 -3.95
C LEU A 27 -12.56 9.37 -5.42
N LEU A 28 -12.57 8.20 -6.05
CA LEU A 28 -12.92 8.02 -7.46
C LEU A 28 -14.04 6.96 -7.61
N PRO A 29 -15.22 7.19 -7.02
CA PRO A 29 -16.26 6.16 -6.90
C PRO A 29 -16.91 5.75 -8.24
N GLN A 30 -16.66 6.48 -9.30
CA GLN A 30 -17.18 6.15 -10.63
C GLN A 30 -16.29 5.18 -11.40
N GLU A 31 -15.02 4.99 -11.00
CA GLU A 31 -14.08 4.11 -11.69
C GLU A 31 -14.41 2.63 -11.50
N ASN A 32 -14.16 1.82 -12.53
CA ASN A 32 -14.16 0.37 -12.40
C ASN A 32 -12.79 -0.09 -11.95
N TYR A 33 -12.74 -1.06 -11.04
CA TYR A 33 -11.52 -1.57 -10.44
C TYR A 33 -11.40 -3.08 -10.59
N LEU A 34 -10.17 -3.52 -10.84
CA LEU A 34 -9.76 -4.91 -10.76
C LEU A 34 -8.61 -5.01 -9.76
N TYR A 35 -8.82 -5.69 -8.65
CA TYR A 35 -7.76 -5.99 -7.68
C TYR A 35 -7.18 -7.37 -7.95
N TYR A 36 -5.86 -7.48 -7.99
CA TYR A 36 -5.12 -8.73 -8.09
C TYR A 36 -4.11 -8.84 -6.95
N GLY A 37 -4.31 -9.84 -6.08
CA GLY A 37 -3.37 -10.21 -5.02
C GLY A 37 -2.53 -11.42 -5.43
N ASP A 38 -1.21 -11.31 -5.36
CA ASP A 38 -0.30 -12.44 -5.66
C ASP A 38 0.07 -13.22 -4.39
N SER A 39 -0.95 -13.72 -3.68
CA SER A 39 -0.80 -14.43 -2.40
C SER A 39 0.01 -15.72 -2.51
N LEU A 40 -0.02 -16.38 -3.67
CA LEU A 40 0.78 -17.59 -3.94
C LEU A 40 2.28 -17.35 -3.76
N HIS A 41 2.75 -16.15 -4.11
CA HIS A 41 4.14 -15.79 -4.02
C HIS A 41 4.46 -14.86 -2.84
N ALA A 42 3.49 -14.57 -1.97
CA ALA A 42 3.72 -13.80 -0.75
C ALA A 42 4.67 -14.56 0.22
N PRO A 43 5.41 -13.88 1.10
CA PRO A 43 5.63 -12.44 1.13
C PRO A 43 6.74 -11.97 0.18
N TYR A 44 6.56 -10.84 -0.49
CA TYR A 44 7.61 -10.26 -1.35
C TYR A 44 8.80 -9.73 -0.55
N GLY A 45 8.61 -9.38 0.70
CA GLY A 45 9.62 -8.79 1.56
C GLY A 45 10.81 -9.69 1.93
N VAL A 46 10.82 -10.95 1.51
CA VAL A 46 11.93 -11.91 1.71
C VAL A 46 12.59 -12.33 0.39
N LYS A 47 12.09 -11.88 -0.76
CA LYS A 47 12.56 -12.24 -2.08
C LYS A 47 13.65 -11.29 -2.58
N SER A 48 14.47 -11.77 -3.54
CA SER A 48 15.42 -10.90 -4.22
C SER A 48 14.73 -9.88 -5.13
N GLU A 49 15.38 -8.78 -5.43
CA GLU A 49 14.86 -7.75 -6.33
C GLU A 49 14.49 -8.34 -7.71
N ALA A 50 15.36 -9.19 -8.28
CA ALA A 50 15.10 -9.84 -9.56
C ALA A 50 13.83 -10.72 -9.53
N GLN A 51 13.60 -11.45 -8.42
CA GLN A 51 12.38 -12.24 -8.26
C GLN A 51 11.14 -11.35 -8.19
N ILE A 52 11.21 -10.24 -7.45
CA ILE A 52 10.10 -9.29 -7.34
C ILE A 52 9.81 -8.63 -8.69
N GLN A 53 10.84 -8.26 -9.45
CA GLN A 53 10.70 -7.72 -10.80
C GLN A 53 9.99 -8.70 -11.74
N ALA A 54 10.42 -9.97 -11.75
CA ALA A 54 9.80 -11.00 -12.57
C ALA A 54 8.32 -11.24 -12.23
N LEU A 55 7.99 -11.35 -10.93
CA LEU A 55 6.62 -11.51 -10.47
C LEU A 55 5.75 -10.29 -10.79
N SER A 56 6.29 -9.08 -10.61
CA SER A 56 5.58 -7.84 -10.91
C SER A 56 5.30 -7.66 -12.40
N LEU A 57 6.25 -8.09 -13.26
CA LEU A 57 6.04 -8.10 -14.72
C LEU A 57 4.95 -9.08 -15.11
N ALA A 58 4.97 -10.32 -14.60
CA ALA A 58 3.95 -11.33 -14.88
C ALA A 58 2.55 -10.85 -14.43
N ALA A 59 2.44 -10.25 -13.24
CA ALA A 59 1.20 -9.67 -12.76
C ALA A 59 0.71 -8.53 -13.65
N ALA A 60 1.61 -7.61 -14.05
CA ALA A 60 1.27 -6.49 -14.92
C ALA A 60 0.82 -6.98 -16.31
N GLU A 61 1.50 -7.97 -16.91
CA GLU A 61 1.12 -8.58 -18.17
C GLU A 61 -0.30 -9.18 -18.10
N HIS A 62 -0.58 -9.95 -17.04
CA HIS A 62 -1.92 -10.49 -16.79
C HIS A 62 -2.96 -9.37 -16.72
N LEU A 63 -2.72 -8.30 -15.97
CA LEU A 63 -3.65 -7.19 -15.78
C LEU A 63 -3.86 -6.39 -17.10
N VAL A 64 -2.82 -6.17 -17.88
CA VAL A 64 -2.91 -5.51 -19.18
C VAL A 64 -3.72 -6.37 -20.15
N SER A 65 -3.55 -7.70 -20.16
CA SER A 65 -4.31 -8.62 -21.01
C SER A 65 -5.81 -8.61 -20.69
N THR A 66 -6.21 -8.24 -19.47
CA THR A 66 -7.64 -8.04 -19.11
C THR A 66 -8.21 -6.72 -19.61
N GLY A 67 -7.39 -5.87 -20.23
CA GLY A 67 -7.80 -4.58 -20.77
C GLY A 67 -7.73 -3.44 -19.76
N ALA A 68 -6.95 -3.55 -18.68
CA ALA A 68 -6.75 -2.48 -17.71
C ALA A 68 -6.25 -1.18 -18.39
N LYS A 69 -6.82 -0.04 -18.01
CA LYS A 69 -6.43 1.28 -18.54
C LYS A 69 -5.30 1.95 -17.75
N ALA A 70 -5.08 1.51 -16.53
CA ALA A 70 -4.01 1.96 -15.63
C ALA A 70 -3.66 0.85 -14.65
N ILE A 71 -2.43 0.86 -14.13
CA ILE A 71 -1.96 -0.08 -13.10
C ILE A 71 -1.54 0.72 -11.86
N VAL A 72 -2.06 0.34 -10.71
CA VAL A 72 -1.57 0.79 -9.40
C VAL A 72 -0.82 -0.36 -8.75
N VAL A 73 0.49 -0.20 -8.59
CA VAL A 73 1.34 -1.11 -7.82
C VAL A 73 1.18 -0.75 -6.35
N ALA A 74 0.22 -1.39 -5.70
CA ALA A 74 -0.20 -1.07 -4.34
C ALA A 74 0.63 -1.78 -3.26
N CYS A 75 1.80 -2.32 -3.62
CA CYS A 75 2.77 -2.93 -2.72
C CYS A 75 4.02 -2.05 -2.66
N ASN A 76 4.42 -1.59 -1.46
CA ASN A 76 5.64 -0.78 -1.30
C ASN A 76 6.90 -1.55 -1.75
N THR A 77 6.99 -2.84 -1.42
CA THR A 77 8.11 -3.70 -1.81
C THR A 77 8.18 -3.86 -3.33
N ALA A 78 7.06 -4.17 -4.00
CA ALA A 78 6.98 -4.27 -5.45
C ALA A 78 7.25 -2.92 -6.14
N THR A 79 6.72 -1.83 -5.62
CA THR A 79 6.99 -0.47 -6.13
C THR A 79 8.48 -0.16 -6.08
N SER A 80 9.12 -0.42 -4.95
CA SER A 80 10.55 -0.13 -4.80
C SER A 80 11.41 -0.90 -5.82
N ALA A 81 11.11 -2.19 -6.04
CA ALA A 81 11.89 -3.07 -6.90
C ALA A 81 11.55 -2.93 -8.39
N ALA A 82 10.28 -2.70 -8.77
CA ALA A 82 9.83 -2.92 -10.15
C ALA A 82 9.20 -1.71 -10.84
N ILE A 83 8.87 -0.60 -10.15
CA ILE A 83 8.10 0.49 -10.75
C ILE A 83 8.78 1.11 -11.97
N GLY A 84 10.11 1.25 -11.94
CA GLY A 84 10.89 1.78 -13.06
C GLY A 84 10.79 0.88 -14.29
N LEU A 85 10.96 -0.42 -14.08
CA LEU A 85 10.86 -1.42 -15.13
C LEU A 85 9.44 -1.48 -15.74
N LEU A 86 8.39 -1.47 -14.90
CA LEU A 86 7.01 -1.48 -15.37
C LEU A 86 6.67 -0.25 -16.23
N ARG A 87 7.17 0.93 -15.87
CA ARG A 87 6.99 2.16 -16.65
C ARG A 87 7.72 2.12 -18.00
N GLN A 88 8.86 1.43 -18.06
CA GLN A 88 9.60 1.23 -19.32
C GLN A 88 8.88 0.24 -20.25
N VAL A 89 8.34 -0.85 -19.70
CA VAL A 89 7.63 -1.88 -20.48
C VAL A 89 6.25 -1.42 -20.93
N TYR A 90 5.56 -0.59 -20.12
CA TYR A 90 4.20 -0.10 -20.41
C TYR A 90 4.15 1.43 -20.49
N PRO A 91 4.81 2.07 -21.47
CA PRO A 91 4.90 3.55 -21.54
C PRO A 91 3.54 4.21 -21.79
N ASP A 92 2.61 3.52 -22.46
CA ASP A 92 1.29 4.03 -22.83
C ASP A 92 0.21 3.83 -21.76
N ILE A 93 0.55 3.12 -20.68
CA ILE A 93 -0.36 2.83 -19.57
C ILE A 93 0.12 3.59 -18.33
N PRO A 94 -0.71 4.42 -17.67
CA PRO A 94 -0.34 5.01 -16.40
C PRO A 94 0.00 3.95 -15.36
N VAL A 95 1.26 3.92 -14.89
CA VAL A 95 1.73 3.03 -13.82
C VAL A 95 2.03 3.88 -12.59
N ILE A 96 1.23 3.71 -11.54
CA ILE A 96 1.30 4.43 -10.28
C ILE A 96 1.87 3.48 -9.22
N GLY A 97 2.91 3.90 -8.52
CA GLY A 97 3.47 3.16 -7.38
C GLY A 97 3.00 3.77 -6.06
N THR A 98 3.20 3.01 -4.98
CA THR A 98 2.99 3.47 -3.61
C THR A 98 4.33 3.71 -2.91
N GLU A 99 4.39 4.74 -2.08
CA GLU A 99 5.54 5.08 -1.26
C GLU A 99 5.08 5.41 0.16
N PRO A 100 5.93 5.19 1.17
CA PRO A 100 5.65 5.65 2.53
C PRO A 100 5.34 7.15 2.57
N ALA A 101 4.34 7.55 3.36
CA ALA A 101 3.92 8.95 3.51
C ALA A 101 4.94 9.78 4.34
N LEU A 102 6.24 9.64 4.04
CA LEU A 102 7.30 10.30 4.78
C LEU A 102 7.30 11.82 4.53
N LYS A 103 7.19 12.23 3.26
CA LYS A 103 7.14 13.65 2.91
C LYS A 103 6.05 14.41 3.65
N PRO A 104 4.76 14.01 3.61
CA PRO A 104 3.72 14.71 4.35
C PRO A 104 3.91 14.68 5.87
N ALA A 105 4.54 13.62 6.41
CA ALA A 105 4.86 13.56 7.84
C ALA A 105 5.90 14.62 8.23
N VAL A 106 6.98 14.75 7.45
CA VAL A 106 8.04 15.73 7.72
C VAL A 106 7.52 17.17 7.52
N GLU A 107 6.76 17.43 6.46
CA GLU A 107 6.18 18.76 6.21
C GLU A 107 5.23 19.20 7.34
N LYS A 108 4.54 18.25 7.98
CA LYS A 108 3.62 18.55 9.08
C LYS A 108 4.33 18.67 10.44
N TYR A 109 5.42 17.93 10.63
CA TYR A 109 6.18 17.86 11.89
C TYR A 109 7.65 18.17 11.67
N PRO A 110 8.01 19.43 11.27
CA PRO A 110 9.40 19.82 11.08
C PRO A 110 10.16 19.77 12.42
N GLY A 111 11.33 19.13 12.42
CA GLY A 111 12.09 18.82 13.63
C GLY A 111 11.51 17.68 14.47
N GLY A 112 10.37 17.09 14.07
CA GLY A 112 9.67 16.05 14.79
C GLY A 112 10.34 14.69 14.71
N ARG A 113 9.88 13.78 15.57
CA ARG A 113 10.33 12.39 15.64
C ARG A 113 9.31 11.48 14.95
N ILE A 114 9.73 10.87 13.85
CA ILE A 114 8.87 10.11 12.93
C ILE A 114 9.31 8.65 12.91
N LEU A 115 8.42 7.72 13.29
CA LEU A 115 8.64 6.28 13.12
C LEU A 115 8.05 5.83 11.79
N VAL A 116 8.84 5.10 10.97
CA VAL A 116 8.38 4.50 9.72
C VAL A 116 8.30 2.99 9.91
N MET A 117 7.10 2.46 10.09
CA MET A 117 6.85 1.02 10.18
C MET A 117 6.80 0.42 8.78
N ALA A 118 7.70 -0.50 8.46
CA ALA A 118 7.73 -1.14 7.14
C ALA A 118 8.26 -2.58 7.22
N THR A 119 8.25 -3.29 6.10
CA THR A 119 8.87 -4.63 6.04
C THR A 119 10.39 -4.51 6.20
N PRO A 120 11.07 -5.57 6.71
CA PRO A 120 12.53 -5.57 6.82
C PRO A 120 13.23 -5.26 5.50
N MET A 121 12.68 -5.72 4.38
CA MET A 121 13.23 -5.43 3.06
C MET A 121 13.07 -3.95 2.70
N THR A 122 11.88 -3.39 2.86
CA THR A 122 11.63 -1.96 2.56
C THR A 122 12.60 -1.05 3.32
N ILE A 123 12.84 -1.33 4.61
CA ILE A 123 13.78 -0.54 5.43
C ILE A 123 15.22 -0.63 4.89
N ARG A 124 15.64 -1.78 4.35
CA ARG A 124 17.02 -1.96 3.81
C ARG A 124 17.20 -1.46 2.39
N GLN A 125 16.13 -1.26 1.62
CA GLN A 125 16.22 -0.84 0.22
C GLN A 125 16.82 0.56 0.07
N GLU A 126 17.70 0.72 -0.93
CA GLU A 126 18.33 2.00 -1.27
C GLU A 126 17.30 3.11 -1.51
N LYS A 127 16.16 2.77 -2.13
CA LYS A 127 15.09 3.73 -2.39
C LYS A 127 14.52 4.33 -1.10
N PHE A 128 14.31 3.51 -0.05
CA PHE A 128 13.87 4.02 1.25
C PHE A 128 14.96 4.83 1.93
N GLN A 129 16.22 4.38 1.87
CA GLN A 129 17.34 5.09 2.44
C GLN A 129 17.58 6.44 1.75
N ALA A 130 17.44 6.49 0.43
CA ALA A 130 17.51 7.73 -0.34
C ALA A 130 16.34 8.69 0.00
N LEU A 131 15.13 8.15 0.16
CA LEU A 131 13.97 8.94 0.59
C LEU A 131 14.17 9.51 2.00
N LYS A 132 14.67 8.69 2.94
CA LYS A 132 14.99 9.13 4.30
C LYS A 132 16.05 10.22 4.29
N ALA A 133 17.16 10.03 3.54
CA ALA A 133 18.25 10.99 3.45
C ALA A 133 17.84 12.38 2.93
N GLN A 134 16.75 12.46 2.14
CA GLN A 134 16.21 13.74 1.67
C GLN A 134 15.63 14.62 2.80
N TYR A 135 15.36 14.02 3.96
CA TYR A 135 14.67 14.68 5.07
C TYR A 135 15.41 14.55 6.42
N ASP A 136 16.61 13.95 6.44
CA ASP A 136 17.37 13.71 7.69
C ASP A 136 17.79 15.02 8.40
N ASP A 137 17.85 16.13 7.67
CA ASP A 137 18.09 17.48 8.21
C ASP A 137 16.81 18.17 8.72
N GLN A 138 15.63 17.61 8.42
CA GLN A 138 14.32 18.21 8.70
C GLN A 138 13.54 17.48 9.81
N ALA A 139 13.87 16.22 10.12
CA ALA A 139 13.21 15.42 11.15
C ALA A 139 14.08 14.25 11.60
N GLU A 140 13.86 13.74 12.82
CA GLU A 140 14.42 12.45 13.27
C GLU A 140 13.60 11.31 12.68
N ILE A 141 14.10 10.66 11.64
CA ILE A 141 13.39 9.58 10.94
C ILE A 141 13.96 8.22 11.35
N ILE A 142 13.12 7.38 11.97
CA ILE A 142 13.48 6.06 12.47
C ILE A 142 12.73 4.99 11.68
N GLY A 143 13.46 4.15 10.94
CA GLY A 143 12.90 2.99 10.26
C GLY A 143 12.71 1.82 11.23
N LEU A 144 11.47 1.36 11.40
CA LEU A 144 11.11 0.22 12.24
C LEU A 144 10.69 -0.97 11.38
N ALA A 145 11.54 -2.01 11.39
CA ALA A 145 11.27 -3.25 10.67
C ALA A 145 10.24 -4.11 11.40
N CYS A 146 9.06 -4.31 10.80
CA CYS A 146 7.94 -5.05 11.35
C CYS A 146 7.68 -6.35 10.57
N GLY A 147 8.66 -7.27 10.56
CA GLY A 147 8.49 -8.60 9.96
C GLY A 147 7.47 -9.41 10.77
N GLY A 148 6.57 -10.14 10.08
CA GLY A 148 5.52 -10.93 10.72
C GLY A 148 4.20 -10.16 10.94
N LEU A 149 4.18 -8.84 10.79
CA LEU A 149 2.98 -8.04 11.05
C LEU A 149 1.93 -8.15 9.92
N MET A 150 2.37 -8.32 8.66
CA MET A 150 1.44 -8.47 7.53
C MET A 150 0.62 -9.76 7.62
N GLU A 151 1.18 -10.81 8.18
CA GLU A 151 0.56 -12.12 8.29
C GLU A 151 -0.71 -12.09 9.17
N PHE A 152 -0.81 -11.19 10.14
CA PHE A 152 -2.05 -10.97 10.89
C PHE A 152 -3.18 -10.50 9.95
N VAL A 153 -2.89 -9.59 9.03
CA VAL A 153 -3.88 -9.10 8.06
C VAL A 153 -4.26 -10.17 7.05
N GLU A 154 -3.28 -10.93 6.55
CA GLU A 154 -3.51 -12.04 5.61
C GLU A 154 -4.38 -13.15 6.22
N ARG A 155 -4.39 -13.31 7.55
CA ARG A 155 -5.28 -14.21 8.28
C ARG A 155 -6.60 -13.57 8.75
N GLY A 156 -6.79 -12.25 8.49
CA GLY A 156 -7.94 -11.50 8.99
C GLY A 156 -7.91 -11.21 10.49
N GLU A 157 -6.77 -11.37 11.15
CA GLU A 157 -6.54 -11.14 12.57
C GLU A 157 -6.23 -9.66 12.85
N LEU A 158 -7.23 -8.78 12.70
CA LEU A 158 -7.04 -7.33 12.84
C LEU A 158 -7.10 -6.84 14.30
N ARG A 159 -7.38 -7.74 15.25
CA ARG A 159 -7.50 -7.48 16.70
C ARG A 159 -7.07 -8.73 17.47
N GLY A 160 -6.71 -8.57 18.72
CA GLY A 160 -6.43 -9.68 19.62
C GLY A 160 -5.11 -9.54 20.39
N GLU A 161 -4.98 -10.33 21.44
CA GLU A 161 -3.84 -10.26 22.36
C GLU A 161 -2.49 -10.51 21.68
N ALA A 162 -2.42 -11.46 20.75
CA ALA A 162 -1.19 -11.75 20.03
C ALA A 162 -0.69 -10.58 19.17
N LEU A 163 -1.61 -9.89 18.48
CA LEU A 163 -1.29 -8.68 17.73
C LEU A 163 -0.88 -7.53 18.64
N ASP A 164 -1.61 -7.31 19.75
CA ASP A 164 -1.31 -6.26 20.72
C ASP A 164 0.04 -6.50 21.39
N ALA A 165 0.36 -7.74 21.77
CA ALA A 165 1.67 -8.12 22.32
C ALA A 165 2.80 -7.88 21.32
N TYR A 166 2.62 -8.28 20.04
CA TYR A 166 3.57 -8.00 18.97
C TYR A 166 3.83 -6.50 18.82
N LEU A 167 2.77 -5.70 18.75
CA LEU A 167 2.88 -4.25 18.58
C LEU A 167 3.53 -3.59 19.80
N PHE A 168 3.21 -4.04 20.99
CA PHE A 168 3.83 -3.54 22.24
C PHE A 168 5.35 -3.83 22.25
N ASP A 169 5.76 -5.04 21.92
CA ASP A 169 7.18 -5.40 21.80
C ASP A 169 7.92 -4.52 20.80
N LYS A 170 7.31 -4.29 19.63
CA LYS A 170 7.92 -3.50 18.54
C LYS A 170 7.97 -2.00 18.82
N LEU A 171 6.88 -1.42 19.31
CA LEU A 171 6.74 0.03 19.48
C LEU A 171 7.22 0.52 20.85
N GLY A 172 7.05 -0.29 21.89
CA GLY A 172 7.35 0.10 23.29
C GLY A 172 8.73 0.72 23.51
N PRO A 173 9.82 0.17 22.95
CA PRO A 173 11.16 0.78 23.08
C PRO A 173 11.25 2.21 22.56
N TYR A 174 10.46 2.57 21.54
CA TYR A 174 10.49 3.88 20.88
C TYR A 174 9.57 4.90 21.54
N LEU A 175 8.58 4.45 22.32
CA LEU A 175 7.60 5.31 22.98
C LEU A 175 8.10 5.92 24.30
N LYS A 176 9.33 5.61 24.70
CA LYS A 176 9.99 6.23 25.88
C LYS A 176 10.31 7.71 25.66
N VAL A 177 10.38 8.13 24.41
CA VAL A 177 10.53 9.52 23.98
C VAL A 177 9.31 9.86 23.12
N PRO A 178 8.74 11.06 23.21
CA PRO A 178 7.61 11.46 22.39
C PRO A 178 7.85 11.21 20.89
N VAL A 179 6.84 10.69 20.23
CA VAL A 179 6.79 10.45 18.77
C VAL A 179 5.68 11.33 18.21
N ASP A 180 5.98 12.11 17.17
CA ASP A 180 5.04 13.03 16.56
C ASP A 180 4.20 12.35 15.48
N ALA A 181 4.82 11.44 14.70
CA ALA A 181 4.11 10.70 13.67
C ALA A 181 4.61 9.26 13.52
N ILE A 182 3.69 8.39 13.11
CA ILE A 182 3.95 7.01 12.69
C ILE A 182 3.52 6.88 11.23
N VAL A 183 4.47 6.59 10.35
CA VAL A 183 4.22 6.36 8.94
C VAL A 183 4.09 4.87 8.69
N LEU A 184 2.97 4.46 8.11
CA LEU A 184 2.70 3.07 7.73
C LEU A 184 3.27 2.81 6.34
N GLY A 185 4.48 2.27 6.28
CA GLY A 185 5.24 1.98 5.06
C GLY A 185 4.96 0.58 4.46
N CYS A 186 3.88 -0.07 4.87
CA CYS A 186 3.38 -1.32 4.30
C CYS A 186 1.87 -1.22 4.14
N THR A 187 1.35 -1.66 3.00
CA THR A 187 -0.07 -1.57 2.63
C THR A 187 -1.00 -2.39 3.53
N HIS A 188 -0.48 -3.37 4.26
CA HIS A 188 -1.23 -4.13 5.25
C HIS A 188 -1.51 -3.33 6.54
N TYR A 189 -0.60 -2.46 6.94
CA TYR A 189 -0.64 -1.82 8.26
C TYR A 189 -1.79 -0.83 8.47
N PRO A 190 -2.37 -0.18 7.44
CA PRO A 190 -3.57 0.63 7.62
C PRO A 190 -4.79 -0.13 8.18
N PHE A 191 -4.85 -1.46 8.02
CA PHE A 191 -5.87 -2.29 8.66
C PHE A 191 -5.64 -2.51 10.16
N LEU A 192 -4.46 -2.20 10.65
CA LEU A 192 -4.04 -2.36 12.04
C LEU A 192 -3.96 -1.03 12.80
N THR A 193 -4.42 0.07 12.19
CA THR A 193 -4.34 1.42 12.78
C THR A 193 -4.99 1.45 14.16
N GLY A 194 -6.15 0.81 14.36
CA GLY A 194 -6.80 0.72 15.66
C GLY A 194 -5.97 -0.03 16.71
N ALA A 195 -5.32 -1.15 16.31
CA ALA A 195 -4.41 -1.88 17.20
C ALA A 195 -3.16 -1.04 17.52
N ILE A 196 -2.55 -0.40 16.52
CA ILE A 196 -1.43 0.52 16.73
C ILE A 196 -1.85 1.65 17.67
N ARG A 197 -3.01 2.23 17.45
CA ARG A 197 -3.56 3.32 18.27
C ARG A 197 -3.75 2.93 19.73
N ARG A 198 -4.17 1.69 20.02
CA ARG A 198 -4.26 1.18 21.41
C ARG A 198 -2.91 1.18 22.13
N ILE A 199 -1.82 0.88 21.40
CA ILE A 199 -0.47 0.82 21.98
C ILE A 199 0.14 2.22 22.14
N VAL A 200 0.01 3.08 21.10
CA VAL A 200 0.70 4.38 21.07
C VAL A 200 -0.14 5.53 21.68
N GLY A 201 -1.41 5.27 21.98
CA GLY A 201 -2.32 6.30 22.48
C GLY A 201 -2.65 7.35 21.42
N ARG A 202 -3.07 8.54 21.86
CA ARG A 202 -3.51 9.64 20.99
C ARG A 202 -2.39 10.60 20.57
N GLY A 203 -1.17 10.43 21.09
CA GLY A 203 -0.05 11.35 20.85
C GLY A 203 0.37 11.40 19.37
N PRO A 204 0.94 10.31 18.82
CA PRO A 204 1.42 10.32 17.45
C PRO A 204 0.28 10.40 16.41
N GLU A 205 0.48 11.14 15.33
CA GLU A 205 -0.37 10.98 14.15
C GLU A 205 0.02 9.72 13.37
N ILE A 206 -0.97 8.98 12.87
CA ILE A 206 -0.73 7.81 12.03
C ILE A 206 -1.05 8.19 10.58
N LEU A 207 -0.08 8.01 9.70
CA LEU A 207 -0.14 8.42 8.29
C LEU A 207 0.18 7.23 7.39
N ASP A 208 -0.50 7.13 6.26
CA ASP A 208 -0.20 6.17 5.19
C ASP A 208 -0.23 6.83 3.81
N GLY A 209 0.26 6.11 2.78
CA GLY A 209 0.39 6.63 1.42
C GLY A 209 -0.88 6.54 0.56
N SER A 210 -1.97 5.92 1.04
CA SER A 210 -3.14 5.56 0.22
C SER A 210 -3.79 6.77 -0.43
N HIS A 211 -3.97 7.86 0.33
CA HIS A 211 -4.55 9.10 -0.19
C HIS A 211 -3.70 9.71 -1.32
N GLY A 212 -2.39 9.76 -1.14
CA GLY A 212 -1.46 10.27 -2.15
C GLY A 212 -1.51 9.47 -3.45
N VAL A 213 -1.59 8.14 -3.36
CA VAL A 213 -1.72 7.24 -4.51
C VAL A 213 -3.04 7.48 -5.24
N ALA A 214 -4.17 7.57 -4.53
CA ALA A 214 -5.48 7.82 -5.12
C ALA A 214 -5.55 9.18 -5.85
N MET A 215 -5.01 10.23 -5.23
CA MET A 215 -4.91 11.56 -5.84
C MET A 215 -4.03 11.55 -7.09
N GLN A 216 -2.89 10.85 -7.05
CA GLN A 216 -2.00 10.73 -8.21
C GLN A 216 -2.64 9.95 -9.34
N LEU A 217 -3.35 8.87 -9.03
CA LEU A 217 -4.12 8.11 -10.02
C LEU A 217 -5.13 9.03 -10.72
N GLY A 218 -5.95 9.75 -9.97
CA GLY A 218 -6.95 10.68 -10.53
C GLY A 218 -6.32 11.71 -11.47
N ARG A 219 -5.20 12.33 -11.05
CA ARG A 219 -4.45 13.27 -11.90
C ARG A 219 -3.95 12.63 -13.19
N ARG A 220 -3.39 11.41 -13.12
CA ARG A 220 -2.87 10.70 -14.30
C ARG A 220 -3.98 10.26 -15.25
N LEU A 221 -5.11 9.77 -14.73
CA LEU A 221 -6.28 9.42 -15.54
C LEU A 221 -6.88 10.65 -16.24
N ALA A 222 -7.01 11.78 -15.52
CA ALA A 222 -7.51 13.03 -16.11
C ALA A 222 -6.59 13.54 -17.23
N ALA A 223 -5.26 13.57 -16.98
CA ALA A 223 -4.28 14.01 -17.97
C ALA A 223 -4.26 13.13 -19.23
N ALA A 224 -4.58 11.83 -19.10
CA ALA A 224 -4.67 10.88 -20.20
C ALA A 224 -6.06 10.84 -20.88
N GLY A 225 -7.03 11.64 -20.42
CA GLY A 225 -8.42 11.60 -20.91
C GLY A 225 -9.14 10.28 -20.62
N MET A 226 -8.70 9.56 -19.58
CA MET A 226 -9.20 8.22 -19.22
C MET A 226 -10.07 8.23 -17.95
N LEU A 227 -10.21 9.38 -17.28
CA LEU A 227 -11.05 9.48 -16.09
C LEU A 227 -12.52 9.24 -16.45
N ARG A 228 -13.17 8.34 -15.72
CA ARG A 228 -14.60 8.06 -15.90
C ARG A 228 -15.40 9.09 -15.11
N THR A 229 -16.10 9.97 -15.84
CA THR A 229 -16.87 11.08 -15.27
C THR A 229 -18.38 10.93 -15.46
N GLN A 230 -18.81 9.89 -16.17
CA GLN A 230 -20.22 9.61 -16.46
C GLN A 230 -20.59 8.18 -16.05
N GLY A 231 -21.86 7.95 -15.77
CA GLY A 231 -22.36 6.68 -15.27
C GLY A 231 -22.51 6.67 -13.73
N GLY A 232 -23.07 5.59 -13.21
CA GLY A 232 -23.23 5.37 -11.76
C GLY A 232 -21.90 4.98 -11.09
N ALA A 233 -21.99 4.50 -9.84
CA ALA A 233 -20.85 3.94 -9.12
C ALA A 233 -20.19 2.82 -9.95
N GLY A 234 -18.86 2.79 -9.90
CA GLY A 234 -18.07 1.75 -10.54
C GLY A 234 -18.17 0.41 -9.84
N THR A 235 -17.54 -0.59 -10.41
CA THR A 235 -17.48 -1.95 -9.87
C THR A 235 -16.11 -2.26 -9.29
N VAL A 236 -16.04 -3.20 -8.35
CA VAL A 236 -14.78 -3.75 -7.83
C VAL A 236 -14.80 -5.25 -8.04
N GLU A 237 -13.88 -5.74 -8.85
CA GLU A 237 -13.62 -7.17 -9.06
C GLU A 237 -12.36 -7.56 -8.28
N PHE A 238 -12.40 -8.72 -7.60
CA PHE A 238 -11.25 -9.27 -6.90
C PHE A 238 -10.79 -10.55 -7.57
N ARG A 239 -9.49 -10.66 -7.78
CA ARG A 239 -8.77 -11.86 -8.18
C ARG A 239 -7.57 -12.09 -7.26
N ASN A 240 -7.22 -13.35 -7.11
CA ASN A 240 -6.04 -13.74 -6.32
C ASN A 240 -5.34 -14.92 -7.01
N SER A 241 -4.00 -14.99 -6.91
CA SER A 241 -3.23 -16.08 -7.51
C SER A 241 -3.51 -17.46 -6.89
N LEU A 242 -4.03 -17.53 -5.66
CA LEU A 242 -4.46 -18.77 -5.02
C LEU A 242 -5.85 -19.24 -5.49
N ASP A 243 -6.68 -18.34 -6.02
CA ASP A 243 -8.05 -18.63 -6.47
C ASP A 243 -8.93 -19.33 -5.42
N GLU A 244 -8.72 -19.02 -4.14
CA GLU A 244 -9.45 -19.60 -3.01
C GLU A 244 -10.65 -18.71 -2.64
N PRO A 245 -11.86 -19.30 -2.44
CA PRO A 245 -13.05 -18.53 -2.08
C PRO A 245 -12.89 -17.73 -0.77
N GLU A 246 -12.17 -18.26 0.20
CA GLU A 246 -11.92 -17.66 1.51
C GLU A 246 -11.10 -16.37 1.38
N ILE A 247 -10.07 -16.38 0.55
CA ILE A 247 -9.24 -15.21 0.32
C ILE A 247 -10.00 -14.10 -0.43
N LEU A 248 -10.88 -14.49 -1.35
CA LEU A 248 -11.77 -13.55 -2.04
C LEU A 248 -12.85 -12.98 -1.09
N ALA A 249 -13.34 -13.77 -0.15
CA ALA A 249 -14.26 -13.32 0.88
C ALA A 249 -13.58 -12.33 1.83
N LEU A 250 -12.36 -12.64 2.28
CA LEU A 250 -11.55 -11.75 3.12
C LEU A 250 -11.21 -10.44 2.37
N SER A 251 -10.90 -10.51 1.09
CA SER A 251 -10.66 -9.31 0.24
C SER A 251 -11.86 -8.36 0.26
N ARG A 252 -13.07 -8.89 0.11
CA ARG A 252 -14.31 -8.09 0.17
C ARG A 252 -14.56 -7.52 1.57
N ALA A 253 -14.28 -8.30 2.62
CA ALA A 253 -14.40 -7.84 4.00
C ALA A 253 -13.41 -6.70 4.30
N LEU A 254 -12.16 -6.80 3.85
CA LEU A 254 -11.14 -5.76 4.01
C LEU A 254 -11.51 -4.47 3.26
N LEU A 255 -12.12 -4.54 2.08
CA LEU A 255 -12.60 -3.36 1.37
C LEU A 255 -13.66 -2.58 2.18
N GLN A 256 -14.51 -3.31 2.89
CA GLN A 256 -15.60 -2.74 3.70
C GLN A 256 -15.19 -2.44 5.15
N TYR A 257 -13.98 -2.88 5.54
CA TYR A 257 -13.51 -2.75 6.92
C TYR A 257 -13.47 -1.27 7.33
N ARG A 258 -14.09 -0.98 8.47
CA ARG A 258 -14.02 0.32 9.16
C ARG A 258 -13.44 0.09 10.55
N GLU A 259 -12.56 0.95 10.95
CA GLU A 259 -12.14 1.02 12.35
C GLU A 259 -13.26 1.70 13.16
N ASP A 260 -13.63 1.08 14.26
CA ASP A 260 -14.58 1.66 15.22
C ASP A 260 -13.90 2.75 16.04
#